data_d589fa432a2a204e653f58068c8e8a63
#
_entry.id   d589fa432a2a204e653f58068c8e8a63
#
_cell.length_a   1.000
_cell.length_b   1.000
_cell.length_c   1.000
_cell.angle_alpha   90.00
_cell.angle_beta   90.00
_cell.angle_gamma   90.00
#
_symmetry.space_group_name_H-M   'P 1'
#
loop_
_entity.id
_entity.type
_entity.pdbx_description
1 polymer ?
#
loop_
_entity_poly.entity_id
_entity_poly.type
_entity_poly.pdbx_seq_one_letter_code
_entity_poly.pdbx_strand_id
1 'polypeptide(L)'
;MKLYRFSAVPCVLTTIALVLSGCGSDNKASAPSGSRGAPPANVSCGGKNALKASGSTAQANAMARFVKAFEQACQGQTLNYTANGSGAGISEFTGNQTDFGGSDSPLSPKEYATAQQRCGSPAWDLPVVFGPIAITYNVNGVTSLNLDGPTLARIFNGGITTWNDAAIQALNARSSSNGPYGRKRQSSSAPETAA
;
A
#
# COMPACT_ATOMS: atom_id res chain seq x y z
N MET A 1 32.42 58.27 26.03
CA MET A 1 32.37 58.35 27.50
C MET A 1 31.40 57.37 28.07
N LYS A 2 31.90 56.61 29.02
CA LYS A 2 31.39 55.69 30.02
C LYS A 2 31.21 54.24 29.63
N LEU A 3 32.26 53.51 29.94
CA LEU A 3 32.30 52.08 30.24
C LEU A 3 31.46 51.76 31.49
N TYR A 4 30.69 50.69 31.46
CA TYR A 4 30.29 49.98 32.67
C TYR A 4 30.65 48.50 32.51
N ARG A 5 31.64 48.11 33.26
CA ARG A 5 31.96 46.73 33.66
C ARG A 5 31.05 46.38 34.85
N PHE A 6 30.46 45.19 34.85
CA PHE A 6 30.15 44.39 36.05
C PHE A 6 29.92 42.97 35.56
N SER A 7 30.76 42.08 35.85
CA SER A 7 30.94 41.25 37.06
C SER A 7 30.26 39.90 36.90
N ALA A 8 31.08 38.89 36.78
CA ALA A 8 30.74 37.49 36.81
C ALA A 8 30.20 37.08 38.19
N VAL A 9 29.14 36.28 38.20
CA VAL A 9 28.74 35.46 39.34
C VAL A 9 28.53 34.03 38.82
N PRO A 10 29.26 33.06 39.37
CA PRO A 10 29.00 31.66 39.06
C PRO A 10 27.86 31.16 39.96
N CYS A 11 26.82 30.59 39.39
CA CYS A 11 25.82 29.85 40.18
C CYS A 11 25.82 28.39 39.79
N VAL A 12 26.21 27.65 40.75
CA VAL A 12 26.37 26.22 40.99
C VAL A 12 25.16 25.41 40.62
N LEU A 13 25.44 24.30 39.94
CA LEU A 13 24.81 22.99 39.93
C LEU A 13 23.57 22.79 40.82
N THR A 14 22.48 22.35 40.20
CA THR A 14 21.66 21.29 40.78
C THR A 14 21.01 20.44 39.65
N THR A 15 21.56 19.27 39.47
CA THR A 15 20.99 18.15 38.71
C THR A 15 19.78 17.61 39.46
N ILE A 16 18.58 17.73 38.89
CA ILE A 16 17.44 16.97 39.34
C ILE A 16 17.10 15.98 38.21
N ALA A 17 17.54 14.74 38.43
CA ALA A 17 17.10 13.60 37.67
C ALA A 17 15.67 13.24 38.11
N LEU A 18 14.68 13.58 37.29
CA LEU A 18 13.32 13.07 37.43
C LEU A 18 13.22 11.78 36.62
N VAL A 19 13.37 10.65 37.29
CA VAL A 19 13.02 9.33 36.79
C VAL A 19 11.51 9.21 36.87
N LEU A 20 10.79 9.43 35.77
CA LEU A 20 9.41 9.00 35.63
C LEU A 20 9.42 7.53 35.14
N SER A 21 9.33 6.61 36.09
CA SER A 21 8.94 5.22 35.84
C SER A 21 7.45 5.17 35.55
N GLY A 22 7.09 5.28 34.29
CA GLY A 22 5.75 4.97 33.78
C GLY A 22 5.63 3.47 33.57
N CYS A 23 5.05 2.73 34.52
CA CYS A 23 4.52 1.38 34.29
C CYS A 23 3.31 1.49 33.37
N GLY A 24 3.51 1.19 32.09
CA GLY A 24 2.46 0.84 31.15
C GLY A 24 2.63 -0.63 30.80
N SER A 25 1.76 -1.49 31.30
CA SER A 25 1.67 -2.88 30.89
C SER A 25 1.04 -2.93 29.51
N ASP A 26 1.86 -2.83 28.47
CA ASP A 26 1.42 -3.14 27.12
C ASP A 26 1.84 -4.56 26.78
N ASN A 27 0.83 -5.41 26.56
CA ASN A 27 0.99 -6.72 25.96
C ASN A 27 1.86 -6.60 24.72
N LYS A 28 3.09 -7.11 24.79
CA LYS A 28 3.96 -7.32 23.64
C LYS A 28 3.31 -8.31 22.69
N ALA A 29 2.47 -7.81 21.79
CA ALA A 29 2.39 -8.43 20.49
C ALA A 29 3.79 -8.23 19.86
N SER A 30 4.54 -9.32 19.72
CA SER A 30 5.80 -9.32 18.99
C SER A 30 5.53 -8.83 17.59
N ALA A 31 5.76 -7.55 17.34
CA ALA A 31 5.84 -7.05 15.98
C ALA A 31 6.94 -7.86 15.28
N PRO A 32 6.68 -8.39 14.08
CA PRO A 32 7.73 -9.04 13.31
C PRO A 32 8.86 -8.03 13.16
N SER A 33 10.06 -8.43 13.62
CA SER A 33 11.29 -7.67 13.46
C SER A 33 11.33 -7.14 12.03
N GLY A 34 11.22 -5.82 11.89
CA GLY A 34 11.31 -5.17 10.60
C GLY A 34 12.57 -5.66 9.91
N SER A 35 12.43 -6.31 8.77
CA SER A 35 13.53 -6.57 7.86
C SER A 35 14.35 -5.30 7.78
N ARG A 36 15.54 -5.30 8.38
CA ARG A 36 16.57 -4.33 8.04
C ARG A 36 16.70 -4.45 6.53
N GLY A 37 16.34 -3.39 5.81
CA GLY A 37 16.39 -3.38 4.37
C GLY A 37 17.73 -3.95 3.94
N ALA A 38 17.70 -4.87 2.96
CA ALA A 38 18.91 -5.35 2.34
C ALA A 38 19.78 -4.13 1.99
N PRO A 39 21.12 -4.22 2.15
CA PRO A 39 22.00 -3.14 1.74
C PRO A 39 21.62 -2.76 0.30
N PRO A 40 21.66 -1.47 -0.06
CA PRO A 40 21.29 -1.05 -1.40
C PRO A 40 22.10 -1.87 -2.39
N ALA A 41 21.41 -2.58 -3.29
CA ALA A 41 22.05 -3.23 -4.40
C ALA A 41 22.95 -2.19 -5.07
N ASN A 42 24.11 -2.59 -5.62
CA ASN A 42 24.97 -1.70 -6.37
C ASN A 42 24.15 -1.12 -7.54
N VAL A 43 23.57 0.06 -7.32
CA VAL A 43 22.79 0.75 -8.33
C VAL A 43 23.78 1.46 -9.23
N SER A 44 23.78 1.11 -10.52
CA SER A 44 24.54 1.86 -11.52
C SER A 44 23.81 3.16 -11.80
N CYS A 45 24.35 4.26 -11.30
CA CYS A 45 23.81 5.59 -11.57
C CYS A 45 24.24 6.05 -12.96
N GLY A 46 23.29 6.55 -13.74
CA GLY A 46 23.54 7.02 -15.11
C GLY A 46 22.25 7.50 -15.78
N GLY A 47 22.36 7.93 -17.03
CA GLY A 47 21.23 8.46 -17.79
C GLY A 47 20.87 9.90 -17.43
N LYS A 48 19.56 10.21 -17.36
CA LYS A 48 19.07 11.56 -17.05
C LYS A 48 19.26 11.92 -15.58
N ASN A 49 19.70 13.15 -15.33
CA ASN A 49 19.83 13.65 -13.96
C ASN A 49 18.48 13.92 -13.29
N ALA A 50 17.45 14.24 -14.05
CA ALA A 50 16.11 14.46 -13.57
C ALA A 50 15.13 13.53 -14.28
N LEU A 51 14.61 12.54 -13.56
CA LEU A 51 13.59 11.62 -14.05
C LEU A 51 12.20 12.13 -13.66
N LYS A 52 11.26 11.99 -14.57
CA LYS A 52 9.86 12.32 -14.39
C LYS A 52 8.99 11.08 -14.62
N ALA A 53 8.09 10.81 -13.71
CA ALA A 53 7.17 9.70 -13.79
C ALA A 53 5.80 10.06 -13.22
N SER A 54 4.78 9.34 -13.66
CA SER A 54 3.43 9.49 -13.15
C SER A 54 2.67 8.16 -13.18
N GLY A 55 1.54 8.08 -12.50
CA GLY A 55 0.68 6.92 -12.63
C GLY A 55 -0.01 6.50 -11.34
N SER A 56 -0.06 5.18 -11.11
CA SER A 56 -0.85 4.55 -10.06
C SER A 56 -0.75 5.25 -8.71
N THR A 57 -1.91 5.60 -8.16
CA THR A 57 -2.02 6.15 -6.80
C THR A 57 -1.78 5.09 -5.73
N ALA A 58 -2.04 3.82 -6.03
CA ALA A 58 -1.77 2.71 -5.11
C ALA A 58 -0.26 2.52 -4.88
N GLN A 59 0.58 2.92 -5.83
CA GLN A 59 2.04 2.87 -5.71
C GLN A 59 2.64 4.08 -4.97
N ALA A 60 1.90 5.13 -4.68
CA ALA A 60 2.43 6.40 -4.18
C ALA A 60 3.35 6.25 -2.96
N ASN A 61 2.93 5.47 -1.96
CA ASN A 61 3.72 5.25 -0.75
C ASN A 61 5.02 4.46 -1.00
N ALA A 62 4.98 3.50 -1.90
CA ALA A 62 6.16 2.74 -2.30
C ALA A 62 7.12 3.63 -3.10
N MET A 63 6.58 4.38 -4.07
CA MET A 63 7.35 5.31 -4.90
C MET A 63 8.05 6.38 -4.07
N ALA A 64 7.40 6.94 -3.05
CA ALA A 64 8.07 7.90 -2.16
C ALA A 64 9.32 7.31 -1.48
N ARG A 65 9.30 6.02 -1.14
CA ARG A 65 10.46 5.32 -0.58
C ARG A 65 11.52 5.02 -1.64
N PHE A 66 11.10 4.63 -2.84
CA PHE A 66 12.01 4.36 -3.97
C PHE A 66 12.73 5.63 -4.42
N VAL A 67 12.01 6.75 -4.54
CA VAL A 67 12.58 8.07 -4.85
C VAL A 67 13.68 8.42 -3.83
N LYS A 68 13.36 8.34 -2.54
CA LYS A 68 14.34 8.63 -1.49
C LYS A 68 15.56 7.72 -1.57
N ALA A 69 15.37 6.41 -1.79
CA ALA A 69 16.47 5.47 -1.90
C ALA A 69 17.33 5.71 -3.15
N PHE A 70 16.69 6.03 -4.28
CA PHE A 70 17.35 6.36 -5.53
C PHE A 70 18.22 7.62 -5.40
N GLU A 71 17.67 8.71 -4.88
CA GLU A 71 18.38 9.97 -4.70
C GLU A 71 19.53 9.87 -3.70
N GLN A 72 19.39 9.00 -2.69
CA GLN A 72 20.50 8.70 -1.76
C GLN A 72 21.62 7.88 -2.42
N ALA A 73 21.25 6.93 -3.29
CA ALA A 73 22.22 6.09 -3.99
C ALA A 73 22.91 6.84 -5.14
N CYS A 74 22.17 7.69 -5.85
CA CYS A 74 22.59 8.40 -7.05
C CYS A 74 22.61 9.91 -6.81
N GLN A 75 23.64 10.37 -6.10
CA GLN A 75 23.79 11.79 -5.77
C GLN A 75 23.80 12.68 -7.02
N GLY A 76 23.00 13.75 -6.99
CA GLY A 76 22.83 14.67 -8.12
C GLY A 76 21.76 14.22 -9.15
N GLN A 77 21.14 13.07 -8.93
CA GLN A 77 19.97 12.64 -9.70
C GLN A 77 18.70 12.80 -8.87
N THR A 78 17.60 13.14 -9.53
CA THR A 78 16.28 13.31 -8.91
C THR A 78 15.22 12.51 -9.64
N LEU A 79 14.19 12.07 -8.93
CA LEU A 79 13.03 11.39 -9.49
C LEU A 79 11.74 12.04 -8.94
N ASN A 80 10.94 12.60 -9.83
CA ASN A 80 9.63 13.14 -9.52
C ASN A 80 8.55 12.15 -9.96
N TYR A 81 7.72 11.70 -9.02
CA TYR A 81 6.58 10.82 -9.30
C TYR A 81 5.26 11.53 -8.96
N THR A 82 4.37 11.64 -9.93
CA THR A 82 3.02 12.20 -9.76
C THR A 82 1.99 11.07 -9.71
N ALA A 83 1.35 10.88 -8.56
CA ALA A 83 0.34 9.84 -8.35
C ALA A 83 -1.04 10.34 -8.87
N ASN A 84 -1.29 10.21 -10.17
CA ASN A 84 -2.49 10.71 -10.86
C ASN A 84 -3.35 9.61 -11.51
N GLY A 85 -3.04 8.33 -11.21
CA GLY A 85 -3.78 7.16 -11.68
C GLY A 85 -3.10 6.44 -12.85
N SER A 86 -3.32 5.11 -12.92
CA SER A 86 -2.68 4.24 -13.91
C SER A 86 -2.91 4.68 -15.36
N GLY A 87 -4.15 5.07 -15.70
CA GLY A 87 -4.50 5.53 -17.05
C GLY A 87 -3.75 6.80 -17.45
N ALA A 88 -3.59 7.76 -16.51
CA ALA A 88 -2.79 8.97 -16.76
C ALA A 88 -1.31 8.61 -16.92
N GLY A 89 -0.77 7.72 -16.09
CA GLY A 89 0.61 7.25 -16.19
C GLY A 89 0.93 6.64 -17.55
N ILE A 90 0.06 5.75 -18.05
CA ILE A 90 0.20 5.14 -19.38
C ILE A 90 0.11 6.20 -20.48
N SER A 91 -0.88 7.11 -20.39
CA SER A 91 -1.08 8.17 -21.39
C SER A 91 0.09 9.14 -21.47
N GLU A 92 0.60 9.60 -20.32
CA GLU A 92 1.74 10.51 -20.25
C GLU A 92 3.04 9.83 -20.70
N PHE A 93 3.22 8.55 -20.36
CA PHE A 93 4.36 7.77 -20.86
C PHE A 93 4.31 7.61 -22.38
N THR A 94 3.19 7.15 -22.93
CA THR A 94 3.05 6.96 -24.39
C THR A 94 3.07 8.27 -25.15
N GLY A 95 2.60 9.37 -24.53
CA GLY A 95 2.69 10.74 -25.02
C GLY A 95 4.05 11.42 -24.86
N ASN A 96 5.09 10.70 -24.45
CA ASN A 96 6.45 11.21 -24.24
C ASN A 96 6.58 12.35 -23.22
N GLN A 97 5.69 12.39 -22.24
CA GLN A 97 5.68 13.40 -21.17
C GLN A 97 6.45 12.97 -19.92
N THR A 98 6.61 11.65 -19.73
CA THR A 98 7.31 11.05 -18.60
C THR A 98 8.34 10.01 -19.07
N ASP A 99 9.32 9.72 -18.24
CA ASP A 99 10.37 8.74 -18.54
C ASP A 99 9.89 7.31 -18.33
N PHE A 100 8.98 7.12 -17.34
CA PHE A 100 8.25 5.87 -17.13
C PHE A 100 6.85 6.14 -16.57
N GLY A 101 5.98 5.16 -16.64
CA GLY A 101 4.62 5.19 -16.08
C GLY A 101 4.43 4.13 -14.99
N GLY A 102 3.70 4.47 -13.93
CA GLY A 102 3.22 3.52 -12.94
C GLY A 102 1.81 3.04 -13.29
N SER A 103 1.59 1.72 -13.27
CA SER A 103 0.27 1.14 -13.56
C SER A 103 0.00 -0.05 -12.66
N ASP A 104 -1.28 -0.26 -12.31
CA ASP A 104 -1.75 -1.42 -11.56
C ASP A 104 -2.04 -2.63 -12.48
N SER A 105 -1.97 -2.41 -13.80
CA SER A 105 -2.17 -3.44 -14.81
C SER A 105 -1.09 -3.34 -15.90
N PRO A 106 -0.73 -4.45 -16.57
CA PRO A 106 0.14 -4.41 -17.72
C PRO A 106 -0.50 -3.62 -18.87
N LEU A 107 0.32 -3.17 -19.81
CA LEU A 107 -0.14 -2.50 -21.02
C LEU A 107 -1.07 -3.42 -21.83
N SER A 108 -2.20 -2.89 -22.27
CA SER A 108 -3.03 -3.58 -23.27
C SER A 108 -2.28 -3.69 -24.60
N PRO A 109 -2.65 -4.60 -25.52
CA PRO A 109 -1.98 -4.74 -26.81
C PRO A 109 -1.87 -3.44 -27.61
N LYS A 110 -2.88 -2.57 -27.53
CA LYS A 110 -2.88 -1.26 -28.20
C LYS A 110 -1.90 -0.29 -27.56
N GLU A 111 -1.90 -0.22 -26.23
CA GLU A 111 -0.98 0.63 -25.47
C GLU A 111 0.46 0.17 -25.65
N TYR A 112 0.68 -1.16 -25.65
CA TYR A 112 2.00 -1.73 -25.90
C TYR A 112 2.55 -1.32 -27.28
N ALA A 113 1.74 -1.40 -28.34
CA ALA A 113 2.15 -0.97 -29.67
C ALA A 113 2.54 0.51 -29.71
N THR A 114 1.78 1.38 -29.02
CA THR A 114 2.08 2.81 -28.91
C THR A 114 3.37 3.04 -28.10
N ALA A 115 3.53 2.35 -26.99
CA ALA A 115 4.73 2.43 -26.17
C ALA A 115 5.98 1.96 -26.93
N GLN A 116 5.88 0.88 -27.70
CA GLN A 116 6.96 0.38 -28.53
C GLN A 116 7.39 1.41 -29.60
N GLN A 117 6.43 2.07 -30.25
CA GLN A 117 6.73 3.15 -31.20
C GLN A 117 7.47 4.30 -30.53
N ARG A 118 7.02 4.72 -29.35
CA ARG A 118 7.67 5.77 -28.56
C ARG A 118 9.11 5.39 -28.17
N CYS A 119 9.32 4.17 -27.73
CA CYS A 119 10.63 3.70 -27.25
C CYS A 119 11.62 3.39 -28.38
N GLY A 120 11.14 3.14 -29.60
CA GLY A 120 11.95 2.59 -30.68
C GLY A 120 12.47 1.17 -30.40
N SER A 121 11.91 0.50 -29.39
CA SER A 121 12.24 -0.83 -28.89
C SER A 121 11.03 -1.43 -28.17
N PRO A 122 11.01 -2.74 -27.85
CA PRO A 122 9.97 -3.31 -26.99
C PRO A 122 9.81 -2.53 -25.69
N ALA A 123 8.58 -2.20 -25.32
CA ALA A 123 8.28 -1.64 -24.01
C ALA A 123 8.28 -2.75 -22.95
N TRP A 124 8.64 -2.43 -21.73
CA TRP A 124 8.70 -3.41 -20.64
C TRP A 124 7.65 -3.10 -19.58
N ASP A 125 6.88 -4.14 -19.24
CA ASP A 125 6.05 -4.17 -18.05
C ASP A 125 6.86 -4.86 -16.93
N LEU A 126 7.29 -4.07 -15.93
CA LEU A 126 8.09 -4.56 -14.83
C LEU A 126 7.26 -4.57 -13.54
N PRO A 127 6.98 -5.75 -12.95
CA PRO A 127 6.33 -5.82 -11.64
C PRO A 127 7.30 -5.34 -10.55
N VAL A 128 6.96 -4.24 -9.87
CA VAL A 128 7.84 -3.62 -8.86
C VAL A 128 7.20 -3.54 -7.48
N VAL A 129 5.87 -3.56 -7.40
CA VAL A 129 5.10 -3.48 -6.15
C VAL A 129 3.95 -4.48 -6.18
N PHE A 130 3.80 -5.24 -5.10
CA PHE A 130 2.68 -6.15 -4.90
C PHE A 130 1.83 -5.62 -3.74
N GLY A 131 0.60 -5.23 -4.03
CA GLY A 131 -0.39 -4.81 -3.05
C GLY A 131 -1.48 -5.87 -2.89
N PRO A 132 -1.74 -6.39 -1.70
CA PRO A 132 -2.87 -7.28 -1.48
C PRO A 132 -4.17 -6.50 -1.58
N ILE A 133 -5.16 -7.10 -2.24
CA ILE A 133 -6.55 -6.62 -2.20
C ILE A 133 -7.24 -7.35 -1.06
N ALA A 134 -7.70 -6.60 -0.06
CA ALA A 134 -8.46 -7.15 1.05
C ALA A 134 -9.96 -7.05 0.77
N ILE A 135 -10.67 -8.14 0.99
CA ILE A 135 -12.12 -8.15 0.99
C ILE A 135 -12.58 -8.00 2.44
N THR A 136 -13.22 -6.89 2.72
CA THR A 136 -13.81 -6.63 4.03
C THR A 136 -15.30 -7.00 4.04
N TYR A 137 -15.79 -7.49 5.15
CA TYR A 137 -17.19 -7.84 5.32
C TYR A 137 -17.70 -7.42 6.70
N ASN A 138 -19.00 -7.17 6.80
CA ASN A 138 -19.68 -6.92 8.05
C ASN A 138 -20.98 -7.70 8.07
N VAL A 139 -20.97 -8.88 8.69
CA VAL A 139 -22.12 -9.77 8.78
C VAL A 139 -22.37 -10.12 10.26
N ASN A 140 -23.59 -9.86 10.72
CA ASN A 140 -23.97 -10.07 12.12
C ASN A 140 -23.72 -11.51 12.57
N GLY A 141 -22.92 -11.66 13.65
CA GLY A 141 -22.61 -12.97 14.25
C GLY A 141 -21.58 -13.80 13.48
N VAL A 142 -20.93 -13.23 12.45
CA VAL A 142 -19.87 -13.88 11.68
C VAL A 142 -18.54 -13.24 12.01
N THR A 143 -17.69 -13.94 12.73
CA THR A 143 -16.35 -13.50 13.10
C THR A 143 -15.27 -13.96 12.13
N SER A 144 -15.55 -15.02 11.35
CA SER A 144 -14.65 -15.57 10.34
C SER A 144 -15.45 -16.03 9.14
N LEU A 145 -15.02 -15.63 7.96
CA LEU A 145 -15.65 -15.96 6.70
C LEU A 145 -14.61 -16.49 5.71
N ASN A 146 -14.85 -17.72 5.22
CA ASN A 146 -14.03 -18.32 4.19
C ASN A 146 -14.72 -18.16 2.83
N LEU A 147 -14.03 -17.57 1.86
CA LEU A 147 -14.47 -17.42 0.49
C LEU A 147 -13.37 -17.88 -0.45
N ASP A 148 -13.74 -18.47 -1.58
CA ASP A 148 -12.83 -18.77 -2.67
C ASP A 148 -13.03 -17.80 -3.84
N GLY A 149 -12.12 -17.81 -4.81
CA GLY A 149 -12.16 -16.93 -5.97
C GLY A 149 -13.46 -17.05 -6.78
N PRO A 150 -13.93 -18.27 -7.11
CA PRO A 150 -15.21 -18.44 -7.81
C PRO A 150 -16.41 -17.87 -7.06
N THR A 151 -16.48 -18.07 -5.75
CA THR A 151 -17.56 -17.52 -4.91
C THR A 151 -17.51 -16.00 -4.85
N LEU A 152 -16.31 -15.41 -4.66
CA LEU A 152 -16.10 -13.97 -4.72
C LEU A 152 -16.53 -13.40 -6.08
N ALA A 153 -16.12 -14.01 -7.18
CA ALA A 153 -16.52 -13.56 -8.51
C ALA A 153 -18.05 -13.56 -8.68
N ARG A 154 -18.73 -14.56 -8.15
CA ARG A 154 -20.20 -14.63 -8.18
C ARG A 154 -20.88 -13.59 -7.29
N ILE A 155 -20.27 -13.21 -6.17
CA ILE A 155 -20.75 -12.12 -5.31
C ILE A 155 -20.65 -10.79 -6.08
N PHE A 156 -19.47 -10.47 -6.62
CA PHE A 156 -19.23 -9.19 -7.29
C PHE A 156 -19.95 -9.04 -8.64
N ASN A 157 -20.29 -10.14 -9.32
CA ASN A 157 -21.09 -10.08 -10.56
C ASN A 157 -22.61 -10.21 -10.31
N GLY A 158 -23.06 -10.24 -9.05
CA GLY A 158 -24.47 -10.31 -8.69
C GLY A 158 -25.09 -11.72 -8.79
N GLY A 159 -24.30 -12.75 -8.99
CA GLY A 159 -24.78 -14.14 -9.01
C GLY A 159 -25.04 -14.72 -7.61
N ILE A 160 -24.50 -14.10 -6.57
CA ILE A 160 -24.80 -14.37 -5.16
C ILE A 160 -25.20 -13.04 -4.53
N THR A 161 -26.41 -12.97 -4.01
CA THR A 161 -26.98 -11.73 -3.44
C THR A 161 -27.27 -11.82 -1.95
N THR A 162 -27.06 -12.99 -1.34
CA THR A 162 -27.33 -13.21 0.07
C THR A 162 -26.19 -13.97 0.75
N TRP A 163 -25.89 -13.64 1.98
CA TRP A 163 -24.82 -14.29 2.75
C TRP A 163 -25.09 -15.74 3.13
N ASN A 164 -26.35 -16.19 3.06
CA ASN A 164 -26.76 -17.56 3.29
C ASN A 164 -26.83 -18.42 2.01
N ASP A 165 -26.22 -17.99 0.91
CA ASP A 165 -26.10 -18.78 -0.32
C ASP A 165 -25.39 -20.11 -0.06
N ALA A 166 -25.84 -21.18 -0.74
CA ALA A 166 -25.30 -22.53 -0.57
C ALA A 166 -23.78 -22.63 -0.82
N ALA A 167 -23.24 -21.84 -1.74
CA ALA A 167 -21.81 -21.82 -2.03
C ALA A 167 -21.02 -21.23 -0.84
N ILE A 168 -21.51 -20.16 -0.21
CA ILE A 168 -20.89 -19.58 0.97
C ILE A 168 -20.99 -20.56 2.14
N GLN A 169 -22.17 -21.17 2.36
CA GLN A 169 -22.37 -22.15 3.42
C GLN A 169 -21.42 -23.34 3.29
N ALA A 170 -21.22 -23.86 2.09
CA ALA A 170 -20.33 -24.99 1.83
C ALA A 170 -18.86 -24.71 2.25
N LEU A 171 -18.37 -23.48 2.01
CA LEU A 171 -17.02 -23.05 2.39
C LEU A 171 -16.85 -22.82 3.90
N ASN A 172 -17.96 -22.63 4.62
CA ASN A 172 -17.98 -22.29 6.04
C ASN A 172 -18.61 -23.37 6.94
N ALA A 173 -18.91 -24.54 6.40
CA ALA A 173 -19.60 -25.64 7.11
C ALA A 173 -18.87 -26.11 8.40
N ARG A 174 -17.56 -25.98 8.46
CA ARG A 174 -16.75 -26.33 9.65
C ARG A 174 -16.71 -25.24 10.72
N SER A 175 -17.10 -24.02 10.40
CA SER A 175 -17.06 -22.88 11.35
C SER A 175 -18.33 -22.80 12.21
N SER A 176 -19.33 -23.65 11.99
CA SER A 176 -20.64 -23.46 12.59
C SER A 176 -21.40 -24.74 12.95
N SER A 177 -20.92 -25.46 13.95
CA SER A 177 -21.88 -26.29 14.70
C SER A 177 -22.93 -25.44 15.46
N ASN A 178 -22.69 -24.12 15.66
CA ASN A 178 -23.59 -23.19 16.34
C ASN A 178 -23.66 -21.77 15.74
N GLY A 179 -23.13 -21.53 14.54
CA GLY A 179 -23.09 -20.20 13.91
C GLY A 179 -24.28 -19.93 12.97
N PRO A 180 -24.40 -18.70 12.44
CA PRO A 180 -25.48 -18.27 11.57
C PRO A 180 -25.61 -19.10 10.29
N TYR A 181 -24.57 -19.84 9.91
CA TYR A 181 -24.60 -20.75 8.75
C TYR A 181 -25.20 -22.14 9.06
N GLY A 182 -25.31 -22.53 10.34
CA GLY A 182 -25.82 -23.85 10.77
C GLY A 182 -27.31 -23.88 11.12
N ARG A 183 -27.97 -22.75 11.18
CA ARG A 183 -29.38 -22.66 11.55
C ARG A 183 -30.23 -22.32 10.32
N LYS A 184 -31.07 -23.25 9.86
CA LYS A 184 -32.21 -22.92 9.01
C LYS A 184 -33.06 -21.91 9.77
N ARG A 185 -32.86 -20.60 9.54
CA ARG A 185 -33.82 -19.60 10.01
C ARG A 185 -35.01 -19.65 9.06
N GLN A 186 -36.15 -20.00 9.62
CA GLN A 186 -37.41 -19.62 9.05
C GLN A 186 -37.44 -18.10 8.84
N SER A 187 -37.83 -17.75 7.65
CA SER A 187 -38.03 -16.41 7.10
C SER A 187 -38.54 -15.37 8.07
N SER A 188 -37.83 -14.29 8.26
CA SER A 188 -38.36 -12.91 8.29
C SER A 188 -37.23 -11.89 8.52
N SER A 189 -36.38 -11.71 7.54
CA SER A 189 -35.59 -10.48 7.42
C SER A 189 -35.16 -10.35 5.98
N ALA A 190 -35.25 -9.12 5.47
CA ALA A 190 -34.83 -8.77 4.12
C ALA A 190 -33.41 -9.26 3.86
N PRO A 191 -33.07 -9.69 2.64
CA PRO A 191 -31.73 -10.13 2.31
C PRO A 191 -30.76 -8.98 2.56
N GLU A 192 -29.75 -9.21 3.41
CA GLU A 192 -28.62 -8.33 3.60
C GLU A 192 -27.80 -8.45 2.31
N THR A 193 -27.82 -7.42 1.49
CA THR A 193 -27.20 -7.41 0.17
C THR A 193 -25.70 -7.46 0.32
N ALA A 194 -25.05 -8.42 -0.34
CA ALA A 194 -23.59 -8.41 -0.50
C ALA A 194 -23.23 -7.38 -1.57
N ALA A 195 -22.71 -6.23 -1.19
CA ALA A 195 -22.19 -5.20 -2.07
C ALA A 195 -20.85 -4.70 -1.58
#